data_a0295db229f5e6ed4bb05e428e50e516
#
_entry.id   a0295db229f5e6ed4bb05e428e50e516
#
_cell.length_a   1.000
_cell.length_b   1.000
_cell.length_c   1.000
_cell.angle_alpha   90.00
_cell.angle_beta   90.00
_cell.angle_gamma   90.00
#
_symmetry.space_group_name_H-M   'P 1'
#
loop_
_entity.id
_entity.type
_entity.pdbx_description
1 polymer ?
#
loop_
_entity_poly.entity_id
_entity_poly.type
_entity_poly.pdbx_seq_one_letter_code
_entity_poly.pdbx_strand_id
1 'polypeptide(L)'
;MSEFKSVGSITGLLLSMVLFALEARADPLPGMPPVIDQSNLYSEAGVNRLSPAAEGALPRVYVPNLRSNDVYVIDPATFKVVDHYAVGSVPQHVVPSWDLQTLWVNNNGRRVANGSLTPIDPKTGKPGPAVAVADPYNMYFTPDGKSAIIVAERLRRLDFRDPRTLTLQQSVPTPDCKGVNHADFSIDGRYAIFTCEFNGRLAKIDIADKRVLGYLTLSHGHMPQDVRVSPDGKLFYVADMRADGVFLIDGGKFREVGFLKTGIGAHGLYPSRDGTKLYVANRGSHRAHGPRHGPGSVAVIDFASPHVETIWPIPGGGSPDMGNVSADGRTLWLSGRFDDVVYAIDTANGQVKRVPVGHEPHGLAVWPQPGRYSLGHTGNMR
;
A
#
# COMPACT_ATOMS: atom_id res chain seq x y z
N MET A 1 -52.29 69.54 27.68
CA MET A 1 -52.69 68.14 28.06
C MET A 1 -52.47 67.30 26.84
N SER A 2 -51.35 66.59 26.76
CA SER A 2 -51.06 65.62 25.72
C SER A 2 -50.15 64.56 26.36
N GLU A 3 -50.68 63.34 26.44
CA GLU A 3 -50.00 62.17 26.99
C GLU A 3 -48.98 61.61 26.01
N PHE A 4 -47.75 61.40 26.45
CA PHE A 4 -46.71 60.61 25.75
C PHE A 4 -46.83 59.15 26.16
N LYS A 5 -47.16 58.30 25.19
CA LYS A 5 -47.02 56.83 25.34
C LYS A 5 -45.61 56.37 24.97
N SER A 6 -44.93 55.80 25.93
CA SER A 6 -43.64 55.09 25.77
C SER A 6 -43.83 53.74 25.06
N VAL A 7 -43.08 53.50 23.95
CA VAL A 7 -43.01 52.23 23.27
C VAL A 7 -41.71 51.58 23.70
N GLY A 8 -41.82 50.50 24.50
CA GLY A 8 -40.68 49.67 24.91
C GLY A 8 -40.26 48.73 23.75
N SER A 9 -39.03 48.85 23.31
CA SER A 9 -38.40 47.94 22.35
C SER A 9 -37.86 46.70 23.07
N ILE A 10 -38.42 45.53 22.76
CA ILE A 10 -37.90 44.25 23.22
C ILE A 10 -36.91 43.71 22.17
N THR A 11 -35.63 43.83 22.47
CA THR A 11 -34.55 43.23 21.64
C THR A 11 -34.43 41.75 22.00
N GLY A 12 -34.99 40.89 21.16
CA GLY A 12 -34.84 39.45 21.29
C GLY A 12 -33.44 39.04 20.85
N LEU A 13 -32.66 38.50 21.77
CA LEU A 13 -31.36 37.90 21.54
C LEU A 13 -31.58 36.45 21.00
N LEU A 14 -31.43 36.26 19.68
CA LEU A 14 -31.42 34.93 19.06
C LEU A 14 -30.08 34.24 19.36
N LEU A 15 -30.08 33.34 20.33
CA LEU A 15 -28.94 32.45 20.64
C LEU A 15 -28.91 31.31 19.60
N SER A 16 -28.07 31.46 18.57
CA SER A 16 -27.82 30.37 17.59
C SER A 16 -27.02 29.25 18.28
N MET A 17 -27.68 28.18 18.70
CA MET A 17 -27.01 26.92 19.07
C MET A 17 -26.44 26.29 17.82
N VAL A 18 -25.11 26.37 17.65
CA VAL A 18 -24.38 25.54 16.71
C VAL A 18 -24.29 24.14 17.30
N LEU A 19 -25.16 23.23 16.87
CA LEU A 19 -25.02 21.81 17.15
C LEU A 19 -23.80 21.29 16.35
N PHE A 20 -22.67 21.10 17.02
CA PHE A 20 -21.62 20.22 16.51
C PHE A 20 -22.17 18.79 16.53
N ALA A 21 -22.57 18.29 15.38
CA ALA A 21 -22.80 16.85 15.23
C ALA A 21 -21.46 16.14 15.45
N LEU A 22 -21.23 15.57 16.62
CA LEU A 22 -20.20 14.55 16.79
C LEU A 22 -20.63 13.39 15.89
N GLU A 23 -19.94 13.22 14.75
CA GLU A 23 -20.03 11.98 13.99
C GLU A 23 -19.59 10.86 14.94
N ALA A 24 -20.52 9.99 15.31
CA ALA A 24 -20.25 8.82 16.12
C ALA A 24 -19.24 7.95 15.35
N ARG A 25 -17.99 7.95 15.80
CA ARG A 25 -16.97 7.06 15.23
C ARG A 25 -17.39 5.63 15.57
N ALA A 26 -17.42 4.80 14.56
CA ALA A 26 -17.63 3.36 14.76
C ALA A 26 -16.47 2.79 15.61
N ASP A 27 -16.78 1.85 16.51
CA ASP A 27 -15.78 1.19 17.31
C ASP A 27 -14.75 0.48 16.42
N PRO A 28 -13.45 0.47 16.79
CA PRO A 28 -12.41 -0.24 16.03
C PRO A 28 -12.72 -1.74 15.92
N LEU A 29 -12.10 -2.39 14.94
CA LEU A 29 -12.16 -3.85 14.79
C LEU A 29 -11.72 -4.53 16.10
N PRO A 30 -12.54 -5.42 16.67
CA PRO A 30 -12.21 -6.08 17.94
C PRO A 30 -10.90 -6.89 17.88
N GLY A 31 -9.97 -6.58 18.77
CA GLY A 31 -8.66 -7.23 18.85
C GLY A 31 -7.55 -6.52 18.04
N MET A 32 -7.88 -5.49 17.29
CA MET A 32 -6.89 -4.64 16.64
C MET A 32 -6.10 -3.85 17.70
N PRO A 33 -4.76 -3.71 17.58
CA PRO A 33 -3.99 -2.81 18.40
C PRO A 33 -4.53 -1.38 18.32
N PRO A 34 -4.62 -0.63 19.42
CA PRO A 34 -5.20 0.71 19.41
C PRO A 34 -4.42 1.66 18.48
N VAL A 35 -5.14 2.51 17.78
CA VAL A 35 -4.55 3.63 17.03
C VAL A 35 -4.02 4.65 18.04
N ILE A 36 -2.71 4.88 18.04
CA ILE A 36 -2.05 5.76 19.01
C ILE A 36 -2.36 7.23 18.74
N ASP A 37 -2.31 7.62 17.46
CA ASP A 37 -2.65 8.97 17.02
C ASP A 37 -3.75 8.92 15.96
N GLN A 38 -4.93 9.43 16.29
CA GLN A 38 -6.09 9.44 15.40
C GLN A 38 -5.97 10.47 14.26
N SER A 39 -5.01 11.39 14.34
CA SER A 39 -4.72 12.37 13.31
C SER A 39 -3.58 11.92 12.39
N ASN A 40 -2.77 10.95 12.83
CA ASN A 40 -1.66 10.41 12.06
C ASN A 40 -1.49 8.90 12.29
N LEU A 41 -2.16 8.09 11.50
CA LEU A 41 -2.07 6.64 11.59
C LEU A 41 -0.67 6.08 11.28
N TYR A 42 0.22 6.89 10.70
CA TYR A 42 1.64 6.56 10.46
C TYR A 42 2.56 6.96 11.61
N SER A 43 2.03 7.51 12.72
CA SER A 43 2.82 7.96 13.87
C SER A 43 3.80 6.89 14.37
N GLU A 44 3.38 5.63 14.44
CA GLU A 44 4.22 4.51 14.87
C GLU A 44 5.12 3.96 13.75
N ALA A 45 4.87 4.31 12.50
CA ALA A 45 5.72 4.01 11.34
C ALA A 45 6.72 5.14 11.02
N GLY A 46 6.92 6.08 11.94
CA GLY A 46 7.84 7.21 11.85
C GLY A 46 9.32 6.78 11.82
N VAL A 47 10.21 7.75 11.60
CA VAL A 47 11.65 7.53 11.43
C VAL A 47 12.23 6.66 12.55
N ASN A 48 12.83 5.53 12.18
CA ASN A 48 13.49 4.57 13.06
C ASN A 48 12.66 4.02 14.24
N ARG A 49 11.33 4.14 14.19
CA ARG A 49 10.43 3.54 15.19
C ARG A 49 10.24 2.04 14.95
N LEU A 50 11.33 1.30 15.07
CA LEU A 50 11.31 -0.15 14.87
C LEU A 50 10.61 -0.85 16.03
N SER A 51 9.78 -1.85 15.71
CA SER A 51 9.19 -2.74 16.71
C SER A 51 10.26 -3.61 17.38
N PRO A 52 10.18 -3.87 18.70
CA PRO A 52 11.00 -4.90 19.35
C PRO A 52 10.85 -6.28 18.69
N ALA A 53 9.72 -6.55 18.05
CA ALA A 53 9.51 -7.81 17.32
C ALA A 53 10.43 -7.97 16.10
N ALA A 54 10.97 -6.87 15.53
CA ALA A 54 11.95 -6.89 14.45
C ALA A 54 13.40 -6.89 14.92
N GLU A 55 13.65 -7.02 16.23
CA GLU A 55 15.01 -7.04 16.79
C GLU A 55 15.82 -8.22 16.25
N GLY A 56 17.08 -7.92 15.88
CA GLY A 56 18.00 -8.88 15.27
C GLY A 56 17.77 -9.14 13.78
N ALA A 57 16.76 -8.52 13.15
CA ALA A 57 16.58 -8.60 11.71
C ALA A 57 17.74 -7.93 10.96
N LEU A 58 18.19 -8.54 9.88
CA LEU A 58 19.23 -7.96 9.03
C LEU A 58 18.67 -6.79 8.22
N PRO A 59 19.35 -5.64 8.16
CA PRO A 59 18.97 -4.56 7.26
C PRO A 59 19.24 -4.97 5.81
N ARG A 60 18.19 -5.25 5.06
CA ARG A 60 18.22 -5.77 3.68
C ARG A 60 17.07 -5.21 2.83
N VAL A 61 17.29 -5.21 1.51
CA VAL A 61 16.22 -5.01 0.52
C VAL A 61 16.06 -6.33 -0.23
N TYR A 62 14.88 -6.93 -0.11
CA TYR A 62 14.54 -8.21 -0.75
C TYR A 62 13.75 -7.93 -2.03
N VAL A 63 14.28 -8.34 -3.16
CA VAL A 63 13.79 -8.00 -4.50
C VAL A 63 13.31 -9.27 -5.23
N PRO A 64 11.99 -9.50 -5.34
CA PRO A 64 11.47 -10.61 -6.12
C PRO A 64 11.52 -10.27 -7.60
N ASN A 65 12.01 -11.19 -8.43
CA ASN A 65 12.16 -11.01 -9.87
C ASN A 65 11.29 -12.03 -10.61
N LEU A 66 10.25 -11.55 -11.31
CA LEU A 66 9.20 -12.38 -11.87
C LEU A 66 9.69 -13.40 -12.88
N ARG A 67 10.60 -13.01 -13.78
CA ARG A 67 11.03 -13.84 -14.88
C ARG A 67 12.20 -14.75 -14.53
N SER A 68 13.09 -14.31 -13.65
CA SER A 68 14.19 -15.16 -13.17
C SER A 68 13.78 -16.13 -12.07
N ASN A 69 12.59 -15.92 -11.42
CA ASN A 69 12.05 -16.76 -10.34
C ASN A 69 12.99 -16.84 -9.13
N ASP A 70 13.52 -15.71 -8.74
CA ASP A 70 14.49 -15.59 -7.64
C ASP A 70 14.19 -14.33 -6.79
N VAL A 71 14.90 -14.23 -5.67
CA VAL A 71 14.99 -13.04 -4.84
C VAL A 71 16.44 -12.62 -4.76
N TYR A 72 16.71 -11.38 -5.11
CA TYR A 72 18.00 -10.71 -4.88
C TYR A 72 17.95 -9.97 -3.55
N VAL A 73 19.03 -10.01 -2.79
CA VAL A 73 19.16 -9.37 -1.48
C VAL A 73 20.22 -8.30 -1.57
N ILE A 74 19.81 -7.06 -1.33
CA ILE A 74 20.69 -5.88 -1.38
C ILE A 74 21.01 -5.43 0.04
N ASP A 75 22.28 -5.12 0.31
CA ASP A 75 22.70 -4.38 1.50
C ASP A 75 22.43 -2.88 1.29
N PRO A 76 21.51 -2.26 2.04
CA PRO A 76 21.16 -0.85 1.85
C PRO A 76 22.29 0.13 2.20
N ALA A 77 23.27 -0.26 3.02
CA ALA A 77 24.40 0.59 3.37
C ALA A 77 25.44 0.70 2.25
N THR A 78 25.63 -0.38 1.50
CA THR A 78 26.63 -0.47 0.43
C THR A 78 26.04 -0.39 -0.97
N PHE A 79 24.73 -0.53 -1.12
CA PHE A 79 24.00 -0.64 -2.40
C PHE A 79 24.48 -1.83 -3.25
N LYS A 80 24.95 -2.89 -2.63
CA LYS A 80 25.46 -4.10 -3.30
C LYS A 80 24.50 -5.26 -3.09
N VAL A 81 24.35 -6.09 -4.12
CA VAL A 81 23.76 -7.42 -3.98
C VAL A 81 24.71 -8.27 -3.14
N VAL A 82 24.21 -8.81 -2.02
CA VAL A 82 24.98 -9.63 -1.08
C VAL A 82 24.55 -11.08 -1.07
N ASP A 83 23.38 -11.38 -1.64
CA ASP A 83 22.87 -12.75 -1.77
C ASP A 83 21.83 -12.81 -2.89
N HIS A 84 21.58 -14.01 -3.43
CA HIS A 84 20.41 -14.30 -4.26
C HIS A 84 20.09 -15.79 -4.19
N TYR A 85 18.81 -16.14 -4.32
CA TYR A 85 18.36 -17.53 -4.27
C TYR A 85 17.06 -17.72 -5.04
N ALA A 86 16.89 -18.94 -5.58
CA ALA A 86 15.68 -19.34 -6.27
C ALA A 86 14.51 -19.43 -5.27
N VAL A 87 13.32 -19.06 -5.73
CA VAL A 87 12.04 -19.19 -5.02
C VAL A 87 11.01 -19.88 -5.93
N GLY A 88 9.74 -19.80 -5.58
CA GLY A 88 8.67 -20.29 -6.45
C GLY A 88 8.53 -19.50 -7.76
N SER A 89 7.66 -19.99 -8.63
CA SER A 89 7.46 -19.43 -9.97
C SER A 89 6.70 -18.12 -9.94
N VAL A 90 7.15 -17.10 -10.68
CA VAL A 90 6.55 -15.77 -10.82
C VAL A 90 6.41 -15.08 -9.44
N PRO A 91 7.51 -14.82 -8.71
CA PRO A 91 7.44 -14.09 -7.45
C PRO A 91 7.04 -12.63 -7.68
N GLN A 92 5.96 -12.20 -7.04
CA GLN A 92 5.37 -10.87 -7.19
C GLN A 92 5.81 -9.91 -6.09
N HIS A 93 5.63 -10.31 -4.83
CA HIS A 93 5.85 -9.44 -3.68
C HIS A 93 6.62 -10.15 -2.57
N VAL A 94 7.41 -9.38 -1.81
CA VAL A 94 7.92 -9.81 -0.50
C VAL A 94 7.18 -9.04 0.58
N VAL A 95 6.50 -9.77 1.47
CA VAL A 95 5.52 -9.24 2.41
C VAL A 95 5.90 -9.59 3.84
N PRO A 96 6.10 -8.61 4.74
CA PRO A 96 6.29 -8.89 6.17
C PRO A 96 5.01 -9.48 6.79
N SER A 97 5.16 -10.54 7.60
CA SER A 97 4.08 -11.08 8.42
C SER A 97 3.56 -10.05 9.44
N TRP A 98 2.32 -10.21 9.90
CA TRP A 98 1.71 -9.32 10.89
C TRP A 98 2.57 -9.15 12.15
N ASP A 99 3.16 -10.25 12.64
CA ASP A 99 4.01 -10.31 13.82
C ASP A 99 5.48 -9.96 13.56
N LEU A 100 5.84 -9.61 12.31
CA LEU A 100 7.17 -9.19 11.87
C LEU A 100 8.26 -10.28 11.97
N GLN A 101 7.87 -11.55 12.13
CA GLN A 101 8.82 -12.67 12.32
C GLN A 101 9.20 -13.37 11.00
N THR A 102 8.47 -13.13 9.92
CA THR A 102 8.68 -13.78 8.63
C THR A 102 8.47 -12.79 7.50
N LEU A 103 9.27 -12.89 6.44
CA LEU A 103 8.99 -12.24 5.17
C LEU A 103 8.47 -13.30 4.19
N TRP A 104 7.31 -13.08 3.59
CA TRP A 104 6.68 -14.01 2.67
C TRP A 104 6.89 -13.59 1.23
N VAL A 105 7.54 -14.44 0.42
CA VAL A 105 7.59 -14.24 -1.04
C VAL A 105 6.34 -14.85 -1.66
N ASN A 106 5.52 -14.02 -2.30
CA ASN A 106 4.30 -14.43 -2.98
C ASN A 106 4.62 -14.89 -4.39
N ASN A 107 4.70 -16.20 -4.60
CA ASN A 107 4.98 -16.80 -5.90
C ASN A 107 3.65 -17.10 -6.60
N ASN A 108 3.21 -16.22 -7.50
CA ASN A 108 1.88 -16.30 -8.13
C ASN A 108 1.72 -17.55 -9.02
N GLY A 109 2.83 -18.14 -9.46
CA GLY A 109 2.81 -19.33 -10.31
C GLY A 109 2.41 -19.01 -11.76
N ARG A 110 2.92 -19.76 -12.72
CA ARG A 110 2.49 -19.66 -14.13
C ARG A 110 1.06 -20.16 -14.35
N ARG A 111 0.60 -21.06 -13.49
CA ARG A 111 -0.79 -21.57 -13.41
C ARG A 111 -1.30 -21.34 -12.00
N VAL A 112 -2.61 -21.16 -11.86
CA VAL A 112 -3.29 -20.96 -10.57
C VAL A 112 -2.88 -22.00 -9.51
N ALA A 113 -2.81 -23.28 -9.90
CA ALA A 113 -2.45 -24.38 -9.00
C ALA A 113 -0.96 -24.45 -8.60
N ASN A 114 -0.09 -23.68 -9.26
CA ASN A 114 1.35 -23.73 -9.04
C ASN A 114 1.86 -22.55 -8.20
N GLY A 115 0.97 -21.85 -7.51
CA GLY A 115 1.33 -20.78 -6.59
C GLY A 115 1.90 -21.32 -5.29
N SER A 116 2.71 -20.53 -4.63
CA SER A 116 3.29 -20.85 -3.31
C SER A 116 3.69 -19.59 -2.56
N LEU A 117 3.90 -19.75 -1.26
CA LEU A 117 4.52 -18.73 -0.39
C LEU A 117 5.88 -19.28 0.08
N THR A 118 6.97 -18.57 -0.17
CA THR A 118 8.29 -18.91 0.35
C THR A 118 8.59 -18.03 1.55
N PRO A 119 8.78 -18.58 2.77
CA PRO A 119 9.18 -17.79 3.92
C PRO A 119 10.65 -17.45 3.83
N ILE A 120 11.01 -16.24 4.30
CA ILE A 120 12.38 -15.80 4.54
C ILE A 120 12.48 -15.48 6.03
N ASP A 121 13.47 -16.02 6.71
CA ASP A 121 13.82 -15.62 8.07
C ASP A 121 14.54 -14.27 8.02
N PRO A 122 13.97 -13.19 8.58
CA PRO A 122 14.56 -11.87 8.52
C PRO A 122 15.85 -11.71 9.33
N LYS A 123 16.15 -12.64 10.25
CA LYS A 123 17.39 -12.62 11.05
C LYS A 123 18.59 -13.24 10.31
N THR A 124 18.33 -14.21 9.48
CA THR A 124 19.38 -14.87 8.69
C THR A 124 19.37 -14.45 7.22
N GLY A 125 18.28 -13.86 6.73
CA GLY A 125 18.05 -13.52 5.33
C GLY A 125 17.85 -14.73 4.42
N LYS A 126 17.67 -15.96 4.97
CA LYS A 126 17.61 -17.21 4.21
C LYS A 126 16.17 -17.69 4.00
N PRO A 127 15.86 -18.24 2.82
CA PRO A 127 14.55 -18.81 2.54
C PRO A 127 14.36 -20.16 3.22
N GLY A 128 13.14 -20.43 3.65
CA GLY A 128 12.68 -21.75 4.09
C GLY A 128 11.89 -22.48 3.00
N PRO A 129 11.33 -23.68 3.32
CA PRO A 129 10.54 -24.44 2.38
C PRO A 129 9.25 -23.72 1.98
N ALA A 130 8.95 -23.72 0.69
CA ALA A 130 7.76 -23.08 0.16
C ALA A 130 6.48 -23.86 0.55
N VAL A 131 5.40 -23.11 0.87
CA VAL A 131 4.08 -23.65 1.16
C VAL A 131 3.18 -23.45 -0.06
N ALA A 132 2.52 -24.50 -0.52
CA ALA A 132 1.61 -24.43 -1.67
C ALA A 132 0.37 -23.61 -1.33
N VAL A 133 0.08 -22.58 -2.13
CA VAL A 133 -1.10 -21.71 -2.03
C VAL A 133 -1.54 -21.37 -3.46
N ALA A 134 -2.84 -21.46 -3.74
CA ALA A 134 -3.35 -21.15 -5.05
C ALA A 134 -3.33 -19.64 -5.31
N ASP A 135 -2.74 -19.23 -6.44
CA ASP A 135 -2.81 -17.87 -7.00
C ASP A 135 -2.44 -16.72 -6.02
N PRO A 136 -1.33 -16.80 -5.25
CA PRO A 136 -0.99 -15.78 -4.29
C PRO A 136 -0.29 -14.58 -5.00
N TYR A 137 -1.09 -13.70 -5.58
CA TYR A 137 -0.56 -12.48 -6.21
C TYR A 137 0.06 -11.56 -5.14
N ASN A 138 -0.66 -11.32 -4.06
CA ASN A 138 -0.20 -10.50 -2.92
C ASN A 138 -0.76 -11.05 -1.61
N MET A 139 -0.28 -10.55 -0.50
CA MET A 139 -0.68 -10.95 0.85
C MET A 139 -0.88 -9.74 1.74
N TYR A 140 -1.97 -9.76 2.50
CA TYR A 140 -2.29 -8.79 3.54
C TYR A 140 -2.58 -9.51 4.85
N PHE A 141 -2.69 -8.73 5.93
CA PHE A 141 -3.10 -9.24 7.23
C PHE A 141 -4.24 -8.37 7.77
N THR A 142 -5.24 -8.99 8.38
CA THR A 142 -6.27 -8.24 9.08
C THR A 142 -5.64 -7.45 10.23
N PRO A 143 -6.13 -6.22 10.52
CA PRO A 143 -5.53 -5.37 11.55
C PRO A 143 -5.46 -6.02 12.94
N ASP A 144 -6.36 -6.96 13.25
CA ASP A 144 -6.36 -7.75 14.49
C ASP A 144 -5.41 -8.96 14.47
N GLY A 145 -4.70 -9.18 13.37
CA GLY A 145 -3.74 -10.28 13.21
C GLY A 145 -4.36 -11.68 13.15
N LYS A 146 -5.70 -11.81 13.03
CA LYS A 146 -6.37 -13.13 13.05
C LYS A 146 -6.42 -13.83 11.70
N SER A 147 -6.20 -13.09 10.61
CA SER A 147 -6.17 -13.67 9.26
C SER A 147 -5.05 -13.08 8.41
N ALA A 148 -4.42 -13.94 7.62
CA ALA A 148 -3.70 -13.56 6.40
C ALA A 148 -4.71 -13.53 5.25
N ILE A 149 -4.66 -12.52 4.39
CA ILE A 149 -5.53 -12.37 3.22
C ILE A 149 -4.69 -12.59 1.99
N ILE A 150 -4.86 -13.72 1.32
CA ILE A 150 -4.24 -13.98 0.03
C ILE A 150 -5.10 -13.38 -1.07
N VAL A 151 -4.50 -12.52 -1.86
CA VAL A 151 -5.12 -11.95 -3.04
C VAL A 151 -4.99 -12.96 -4.19
N ALA A 152 -6.06 -13.72 -4.42
CA ALA A 152 -6.14 -14.67 -5.52
C ALA A 152 -6.72 -13.98 -6.77
N GLU A 153 -5.85 -13.22 -7.45
CA GLU A 153 -6.18 -12.28 -8.51
C GLU A 153 -6.94 -12.91 -9.67
N ARG A 154 -6.39 -13.99 -10.25
CA ARG A 154 -6.97 -14.72 -11.39
C ARG A 154 -8.25 -15.45 -11.02
N LEU A 155 -8.35 -15.87 -9.73
CA LEU A 155 -9.54 -16.51 -9.17
C LEU A 155 -10.61 -15.50 -8.75
N ARG A 156 -10.33 -14.21 -8.79
CA ARG A 156 -11.24 -13.12 -8.36
C ARG A 156 -11.83 -13.37 -6.99
N ARG A 157 -10.97 -13.59 -6.00
CA ARG A 157 -11.37 -13.79 -4.61
C ARG A 157 -10.26 -13.42 -3.65
N LEU A 158 -10.63 -13.24 -2.39
CA LEU A 158 -9.73 -13.06 -1.27
C LEU A 158 -9.84 -14.29 -0.38
N ASP A 159 -8.72 -15.00 -0.18
CA ASP A 159 -8.66 -16.16 0.70
C ASP A 159 -8.16 -15.74 2.07
N PHE A 160 -9.03 -15.70 3.06
CA PHE A 160 -8.68 -15.48 4.46
C PHE A 160 -8.15 -16.79 5.04
N ARG A 161 -6.95 -16.75 5.60
CA ARG A 161 -6.21 -17.90 6.12
C ARG A 161 -5.70 -17.63 7.53
N ASP A 162 -5.51 -18.68 8.30
CA ASP A 162 -4.78 -18.56 9.56
C ASP A 162 -3.37 -18.01 9.28
N PRO A 163 -2.92 -16.95 9.98
CA PRO A 163 -1.68 -16.25 9.63
C PRO A 163 -0.40 -17.06 9.93
N ARG A 164 -0.49 -18.14 10.72
CA ARG A 164 0.63 -19.00 11.11
C ARG A 164 0.67 -20.31 10.31
N THR A 165 -0.48 -20.97 10.22
CA THR A 165 -0.58 -22.27 9.55
C THR A 165 -0.92 -22.16 8.08
N LEU A 166 -1.37 -21.00 7.62
CA LEU A 166 -1.90 -20.74 6.28
C LEU A 166 -3.12 -21.59 5.90
N THR A 167 -3.74 -22.25 6.89
CA THR A 167 -4.99 -23.00 6.69
C THR A 167 -6.11 -22.06 6.29
N LEU A 168 -6.87 -22.43 5.25
CA LEU A 168 -7.98 -21.62 4.74
C LEU A 168 -9.10 -21.52 5.80
N GLN A 169 -9.48 -20.29 6.15
CA GLN A 169 -10.60 -19.98 7.02
C GLN A 169 -11.87 -19.70 6.20
N GLN A 170 -11.76 -18.85 5.17
CA GLN A 170 -12.89 -18.45 4.33
C GLN A 170 -12.37 -17.89 3.00
N SER A 171 -13.09 -18.17 1.90
CA SER A 171 -12.90 -17.48 0.61
C SER A 171 -14.03 -16.47 0.39
N VAL A 172 -13.66 -15.24 0.02
CA VAL A 172 -14.59 -14.17 -0.32
C VAL A 172 -14.55 -13.91 -1.82
N PRO A 173 -15.54 -14.34 -2.59
CA PRO A 173 -15.60 -14.05 -4.02
C PRO A 173 -15.73 -12.54 -4.29
N THR A 174 -15.02 -12.05 -5.30
CA THR A 174 -15.07 -10.67 -5.78
C THR A 174 -15.43 -10.65 -7.28
N PRO A 175 -16.61 -11.12 -7.66
CA PRO A 175 -16.96 -11.40 -9.07
C PRO A 175 -16.89 -10.16 -9.96
N ASP A 176 -17.20 -8.98 -9.42
CA ASP A 176 -17.19 -7.70 -10.14
C ASP A 176 -15.83 -6.97 -10.07
N CYS A 177 -14.79 -7.61 -9.51
CA CYS A 177 -13.42 -7.11 -9.40
C CYS A 177 -12.49 -7.96 -10.25
N LYS A 178 -12.30 -7.62 -11.53
CA LYS A 178 -11.32 -8.28 -12.38
C LYS A 178 -9.92 -7.79 -12.02
N GLY A 179 -9.03 -8.73 -11.69
CA GLY A 179 -7.70 -8.38 -11.22
C GLY A 179 -7.77 -7.70 -9.85
N VAL A 180 -8.39 -8.36 -8.86
CA VAL A 180 -8.29 -7.90 -7.47
C VAL A 180 -6.83 -7.86 -7.07
N ASN A 181 -6.34 -6.70 -6.60
CA ASN A 181 -4.92 -6.41 -6.59
C ASN A 181 -4.45 -5.86 -5.24
N HIS A 182 -4.26 -4.55 -5.12
CA HIS A 182 -3.71 -3.91 -3.94
C HIS A 182 -4.79 -3.35 -3.03
N ALA A 183 -4.43 -3.12 -1.75
CA ALA A 183 -5.38 -2.61 -0.76
C ALA A 183 -4.73 -1.77 0.33
N ASP A 184 -5.54 -0.95 1.00
CA ASP A 184 -5.25 -0.43 2.33
C ASP A 184 -6.52 -0.48 3.20
N PHE A 185 -6.30 -0.36 4.52
CA PHE A 185 -7.34 -0.54 5.53
C PHE A 185 -7.77 0.80 6.11
N SER A 186 -9.04 0.90 6.49
CA SER A 186 -9.54 2.03 7.28
C SER A 186 -8.79 2.16 8.61
N ILE A 187 -8.74 3.37 9.16
CA ILE A 187 -8.03 3.64 10.41
C ILE A 187 -8.56 2.80 11.59
N ASP A 188 -9.85 2.50 11.60
CA ASP A 188 -10.52 1.65 12.57
C ASP A 188 -10.41 0.14 12.26
N GLY A 189 -9.78 -0.23 11.15
CA GLY A 189 -9.58 -1.61 10.73
C GLY A 189 -10.83 -2.34 10.24
N ARG A 190 -11.99 -1.68 10.17
CA ARG A 190 -13.29 -2.33 9.88
C ARG A 190 -13.45 -2.73 8.43
N TYR A 191 -12.84 -2.00 7.51
CA TYR A 191 -12.90 -2.31 6.10
C TYR A 191 -11.54 -2.09 5.41
N ALA A 192 -11.37 -2.75 4.27
CA ALA A 192 -10.31 -2.47 3.32
C ALA A 192 -10.90 -2.08 1.96
N ILE A 193 -10.16 -1.26 1.21
CA ILE A 193 -10.48 -0.95 -0.19
C ILE A 193 -9.43 -1.61 -1.06
N PHE A 194 -9.87 -2.53 -1.93
CA PHE A 194 -9.05 -3.22 -2.92
C PHE A 194 -9.25 -2.63 -4.30
N THR A 195 -8.17 -2.55 -5.09
CA THR A 195 -8.23 -2.19 -6.51
C THR A 195 -8.64 -3.39 -7.36
N CYS A 196 -9.30 -3.11 -8.48
CA CYS A 196 -9.70 -4.06 -9.50
C CYS A 196 -9.04 -3.66 -10.82
N GLU A 197 -7.78 -4.08 -11.01
CA GLU A 197 -6.86 -3.61 -12.04
C GLU A 197 -7.45 -3.62 -13.45
N PHE A 198 -8.20 -4.69 -13.82
CA PHE A 198 -8.60 -4.91 -15.21
C PHE A 198 -10.03 -4.47 -15.54
N ASN A 199 -10.72 -3.75 -14.65
CA ASN A 199 -12.04 -3.20 -14.95
C ASN A 199 -12.36 -1.84 -14.29
N GLY A 200 -11.32 -1.13 -13.81
CA GLY A 200 -11.45 0.25 -13.35
C GLY A 200 -12.38 0.44 -12.16
N ARG A 201 -12.38 -0.53 -11.24
CA ARG A 201 -13.22 -0.51 -10.04
C ARG A 201 -12.39 -0.58 -8.77
N LEU A 202 -13.05 -0.25 -7.67
CA LEU A 202 -12.59 -0.53 -6.32
C LEU A 202 -13.61 -1.45 -5.65
N ALA A 203 -13.15 -2.36 -4.80
CA ALA A 203 -13.99 -3.22 -3.97
C ALA A 203 -13.79 -2.86 -2.50
N LYS A 204 -14.87 -2.54 -1.77
CA LYS A 204 -14.85 -2.31 -0.32
C LYS A 204 -15.24 -3.60 0.38
N ILE A 205 -14.36 -4.07 1.28
CA ILE A 205 -14.48 -5.36 1.97
C ILE A 205 -14.64 -5.13 3.46
N ASP A 206 -15.66 -5.73 4.06
CA ASP A 206 -15.83 -5.83 5.51
C ASP A 206 -14.84 -6.86 6.07
N ILE A 207 -14.04 -6.45 7.04
CA ILE A 207 -12.99 -7.32 7.60
C ILE A 207 -13.53 -8.29 8.64
N ALA A 208 -14.49 -7.85 9.49
CA ALA A 208 -15.09 -8.70 10.52
C ALA A 208 -15.97 -9.78 9.90
N ASP A 209 -16.89 -9.37 9.01
CA ASP A 209 -17.87 -10.26 8.37
C ASP A 209 -17.29 -10.99 7.15
N LYS A 210 -16.08 -10.61 6.69
CA LYS A 210 -15.41 -11.18 5.50
C LYS A 210 -16.36 -11.23 4.30
N ARG A 211 -16.85 -10.07 3.87
CA ARG A 211 -17.79 -9.92 2.74
C ARG A 211 -17.55 -8.65 1.96
N VAL A 212 -17.96 -8.63 0.72
CA VAL A 212 -17.97 -7.43 -0.12
C VAL A 212 -19.09 -6.49 0.35
N LEU A 213 -18.74 -5.23 0.65
CA LEU A 213 -19.72 -4.16 0.97
C LEU A 213 -20.23 -3.47 -0.29
N GLY A 214 -19.44 -3.40 -1.35
CA GLY A 214 -19.80 -2.78 -2.61
C GLY A 214 -18.63 -2.54 -3.54
N TYR A 215 -18.95 -2.00 -4.71
CA TYR A 215 -17.98 -1.64 -5.75
C TYR A 215 -18.16 -0.18 -6.16
N LEU A 216 -17.05 0.51 -6.40
CA LEU A 216 -16.99 1.86 -6.95
C LEU A 216 -16.33 1.81 -8.32
N THR A 217 -17.00 2.33 -9.36
CA THR A 217 -16.39 2.51 -10.68
C THR A 217 -15.69 3.88 -10.71
N LEU A 218 -14.42 3.91 -11.08
CA LEU A 218 -13.66 5.15 -11.26
C LEU A 218 -14.13 5.90 -12.52
N SER A 219 -14.06 7.23 -12.48
CA SER A 219 -14.58 8.10 -13.54
C SER A 219 -13.82 7.94 -14.87
N HIS A 220 -12.53 7.60 -14.83
CA HIS A 220 -11.69 7.40 -16.01
C HIS A 220 -10.48 6.50 -15.68
N GLY A 221 -9.55 6.29 -16.64
CA GLY A 221 -8.34 5.49 -16.50
C GLY A 221 -8.59 4.00 -16.67
N HIS A 222 -9.19 3.39 -15.66
CA HIS A 222 -9.61 1.99 -15.65
C HIS A 222 -8.49 0.95 -15.49
N MET A 223 -7.39 1.33 -14.80
CA MET A 223 -6.32 0.39 -14.42
C MET A 223 -5.74 0.76 -13.04
N PRO A 224 -6.60 0.76 -11.98
CA PRO A 224 -6.15 1.11 -10.64
C PRO A 224 -5.16 0.08 -10.09
N GLN A 225 -4.13 0.59 -9.41
CA GLN A 225 -3.00 -0.15 -8.88
C GLN A 225 -2.95 -0.05 -7.36
N ASP A 226 -1.93 0.60 -6.79
CA ASP A 226 -1.75 0.68 -5.36
C ASP A 226 -2.75 1.61 -4.67
N VAL A 227 -2.96 1.38 -3.37
CA VAL A 227 -3.83 2.17 -2.50
C VAL A 227 -3.09 2.54 -1.24
N ARG A 228 -3.21 3.80 -0.80
CA ARG A 228 -2.76 4.24 0.52
C ARG A 228 -3.78 5.17 1.15
N VAL A 229 -4.03 4.99 2.43
CA VAL A 229 -4.90 5.86 3.21
C VAL A 229 -4.15 7.10 3.67
N SER A 230 -4.84 8.25 3.76
CA SER A 230 -4.28 9.49 4.32
C SER A 230 -3.94 9.33 5.82
N PRO A 231 -3.01 10.14 6.36
CA PRO A 231 -2.66 10.05 7.78
C PRO A 231 -3.85 10.13 8.73
N ASP A 232 -4.85 10.97 8.42
CA ASP A 232 -6.08 11.13 9.21
C ASP A 232 -7.16 10.06 8.93
N GLY A 233 -6.87 9.10 8.06
CA GLY A 233 -7.74 7.98 7.73
C GLY A 233 -8.97 8.29 6.87
N LYS A 234 -9.11 9.53 6.35
CA LYS A 234 -10.33 9.94 5.64
C LYS A 234 -10.30 9.62 4.15
N LEU A 235 -9.15 9.84 3.51
CA LEU A 235 -8.97 9.66 2.07
C LEU A 235 -8.15 8.42 1.77
N PHE A 236 -8.55 7.71 0.73
CA PHE A 236 -7.73 6.68 0.10
C PHE A 236 -7.20 7.25 -1.22
N TYR A 237 -5.88 7.26 -1.35
CA TYR A 237 -5.17 7.60 -2.56
C TYR A 237 -5.05 6.34 -3.40
N VAL A 238 -5.52 6.37 -4.64
CA VAL A 238 -5.55 5.22 -5.55
C VAL A 238 -4.78 5.58 -6.82
N ALA A 239 -3.62 4.99 -7.03
CA ALA A 239 -2.89 5.14 -8.26
C ALA A 239 -3.63 4.45 -9.41
N ASP A 240 -3.76 5.10 -10.56
CA ASP A 240 -4.30 4.47 -11.78
C ASP A 240 -3.32 4.65 -12.94
N MET A 241 -2.87 3.53 -13.47
CA MET A 241 -1.82 3.48 -14.47
C MET A 241 -2.26 4.06 -15.83
N ARG A 242 -3.56 3.98 -16.18
CA ARG A 242 -4.09 4.55 -17.41
C ARG A 242 -4.57 5.99 -17.28
N ALA A 243 -4.91 6.41 -16.06
CA ALA A 243 -5.26 7.80 -15.77
C ALA A 243 -4.03 8.70 -15.65
N ASP A 244 -2.81 8.14 -15.49
CA ASP A 244 -1.57 8.90 -15.24
C ASP A 244 -1.64 9.74 -13.97
N GLY A 245 -2.24 9.19 -12.92
CA GLY A 245 -2.44 9.93 -11.69
C GLY A 245 -3.06 9.13 -10.55
N VAL A 246 -3.50 9.86 -9.56
CA VAL A 246 -4.01 9.33 -8.29
C VAL A 246 -5.41 9.86 -8.01
N PHE A 247 -6.37 8.97 -7.86
CA PHE A 247 -7.71 9.30 -7.39
C PHE A 247 -7.73 9.49 -5.88
N LEU A 248 -8.54 10.43 -5.42
CA LEU A 248 -8.85 10.67 -4.02
C LEU A 248 -10.24 10.10 -3.73
N ILE A 249 -10.31 9.13 -2.83
CA ILE A 249 -11.54 8.43 -2.48
C ILE A 249 -11.90 8.71 -1.04
N ASP A 250 -13.09 9.26 -0.78
CA ASP A 250 -13.67 9.32 0.56
C ASP A 250 -14.00 7.87 0.99
N GLY A 251 -13.21 7.32 1.92
CA GLY A 251 -13.33 5.93 2.35
C GLY A 251 -14.64 5.64 3.07
N GLY A 252 -15.18 6.60 3.85
CA GLY A 252 -16.44 6.47 4.58
C GLY A 252 -17.63 6.38 3.61
N LYS A 253 -17.76 7.37 2.73
CA LYS A 253 -18.85 7.47 1.74
C LYS A 253 -18.64 6.58 0.52
N PHE A 254 -17.44 6.01 0.37
CA PHE A 254 -17.00 5.18 -0.74
C PHE A 254 -17.30 5.83 -2.11
N ARG A 255 -16.79 7.03 -2.30
CA ARG A 255 -16.94 7.82 -3.53
C ARG A 255 -15.66 8.56 -3.90
N GLU A 256 -15.48 8.77 -5.20
CA GLU A 256 -14.44 9.66 -5.73
C GLU A 256 -14.73 11.12 -5.34
N VAL A 257 -13.68 11.83 -4.86
CA VAL A 257 -13.77 13.24 -4.45
C VAL A 257 -12.72 14.13 -5.10
N GLY A 258 -11.75 13.55 -5.84
CA GLY A 258 -10.73 14.30 -6.55
C GLY A 258 -9.78 13.42 -7.34
N PHE A 259 -8.92 14.06 -8.12
CA PHE A 259 -7.88 13.42 -8.93
C PHE A 259 -6.65 14.31 -9.02
N LEU A 260 -5.46 13.72 -8.94
CA LEU A 260 -4.17 14.39 -9.09
C LEU A 260 -3.39 13.73 -10.24
N LYS A 261 -3.08 14.50 -11.28
CA LYS A 261 -2.21 14.01 -12.35
C LYS A 261 -0.76 13.98 -11.85
N THR A 262 -0.07 12.84 -11.99
CA THR A 262 1.30 12.64 -11.44
C THR A 262 2.35 12.36 -12.51
N GLY A 263 2.09 11.42 -13.41
CA GLY A 263 3.02 11.03 -14.46
C GLY A 263 2.57 9.75 -15.14
N ILE A 264 3.21 9.39 -16.24
CA ILE A 264 2.82 8.25 -17.05
C ILE A 264 2.88 6.95 -16.26
N GLY A 265 1.74 6.28 -16.13
CA GLY A 265 1.64 4.97 -15.51
C GLY A 265 1.80 4.99 -13.99
N ALA A 266 1.02 5.82 -13.28
CA ALA A 266 1.02 5.85 -11.81
C ALA A 266 0.71 4.47 -11.22
N HIS A 267 1.60 3.98 -10.31
CA HIS A 267 1.56 2.61 -9.83
C HIS A 267 1.73 2.49 -8.31
N GLY A 268 2.93 2.54 -7.76
CA GLY A 268 3.19 2.35 -6.33
C GLY A 268 3.06 3.64 -5.52
N LEU A 269 2.57 3.53 -4.28
CA LEU A 269 2.30 4.64 -3.35
C LEU A 269 3.00 4.41 -2.01
N TYR A 270 3.85 5.35 -1.57
CA TYR A 270 4.66 5.19 -0.36
C TYR A 270 4.65 6.46 0.50
N PRO A 271 4.07 6.43 1.71
CA PRO A 271 4.15 7.54 2.65
C PRO A 271 5.59 7.82 3.09
N SER A 272 5.94 9.09 3.22
CA SER A 272 7.18 9.49 3.91
C SER A 272 7.12 9.09 5.40
N ARG A 273 8.28 8.90 6.03
CA ARG A 273 8.34 8.46 7.43
C ARG A 273 7.87 9.51 8.44
N ASP A 274 7.79 10.77 8.05
CA ASP A 274 7.18 11.83 8.85
C ASP A 274 5.66 11.95 8.64
N GLY A 275 5.10 11.17 7.69
CA GLY A 275 3.67 11.18 7.37
C GLY A 275 3.19 12.45 6.66
N THR A 276 4.09 13.27 6.11
CA THR A 276 3.72 14.54 5.45
C THR A 276 3.55 14.41 3.95
N LYS A 277 4.23 13.42 3.31
CA LYS A 277 4.30 13.26 1.86
C LYS A 277 3.88 11.87 1.43
N LEU A 278 3.41 11.78 0.18
CA LEU A 278 3.18 10.53 -0.53
C LEU A 278 4.02 10.50 -1.81
N TYR A 279 4.91 9.53 -1.93
CA TYR A 279 5.67 9.26 -3.14
C TYR A 279 4.86 8.39 -4.07
N VAL A 280 4.74 8.79 -5.34
CA VAL A 280 4.02 8.07 -6.39
C VAL A 280 5.01 7.60 -7.44
N ALA A 281 5.19 6.29 -7.59
CA ALA A 281 6.00 5.73 -8.65
C ALA A 281 5.21 5.76 -9.98
N ASN A 282 5.70 6.50 -10.98
CA ASN A 282 5.13 6.55 -12.32
C ASN A 282 5.97 5.67 -13.24
N ARG A 283 5.46 4.50 -13.60
CA ARG A 283 6.18 3.44 -14.32
C ARG A 283 6.64 3.82 -15.74
N GLY A 284 6.11 4.90 -16.33
CA GLY A 284 6.39 5.26 -17.71
C GLY A 284 5.73 4.31 -18.72
N SER A 285 4.69 3.57 -18.33
CA SER A 285 3.97 2.60 -19.16
C SER A 285 2.54 2.42 -18.67
N HIS A 286 1.61 2.21 -19.61
CA HIS A 286 0.22 1.83 -19.34
C HIS A 286 0.00 0.31 -19.41
N ARG A 287 1.06 -0.49 -19.44
CA ARG A 287 0.99 -1.95 -19.57
C ARG A 287 1.45 -2.64 -18.29
N ALA A 288 0.76 -3.70 -17.90
CA ALA A 288 1.22 -4.58 -16.82
C ALA A 288 2.54 -5.26 -17.18
N HIS A 289 2.73 -5.60 -18.46
CA HIS A 289 3.93 -6.24 -18.99
C HIS A 289 4.43 -5.55 -20.27
N GLY A 290 5.72 -5.67 -20.55
CA GLY A 290 6.35 -5.14 -21.74
C GLY A 290 7.05 -3.79 -21.55
N PRO A 291 7.56 -3.17 -22.63
CA PRO A 291 8.36 -1.95 -22.52
C PRO A 291 7.55 -0.76 -22.01
N ARG A 292 8.22 0.18 -21.37
CA ARG A 292 7.66 1.48 -21.00
C ARG A 292 7.28 2.28 -22.24
N HIS A 293 6.28 3.15 -22.10
CA HIS A 293 5.83 4.05 -23.17
C HIS A 293 6.40 5.46 -23.07
N GLY A 294 6.90 5.85 -21.91
CA GLY A 294 7.42 7.18 -21.64
C GLY A 294 8.47 7.17 -20.55
N PRO A 295 8.97 8.35 -20.13
CA PRO A 295 9.90 8.46 -19.04
C PRO A 295 9.21 8.13 -17.71
N GLY A 296 9.78 7.21 -16.94
CA GLY A 296 9.37 6.99 -15.55
C GLY A 296 9.79 8.14 -14.66
N SER A 297 9.06 8.34 -13.58
CA SER A 297 9.31 9.41 -12.61
C SER A 297 8.75 9.05 -11.23
N VAL A 298 9.07 9.86 -10.23
CA VAL A 298 8.41 9.83 -8.92
C VAL A 298 7.77 11.19 -8.69
N ALA A 299 6.45 11.22 -8.47
CA ALA A 299 5.78 12.43 -8.02
C ALA A 299 5.71 12.45 -6.48
N VAL A 300 5.80 13.64 -5.90
CA VAL A 300 5.67 13.89 -4.47
C VAL A 300 4.39 14.65 -4.22
N ILE A 301 3.47 14.07 -3.46
CA ILE A 301 2.20 14.68 -3.09
C ILE A 301 2.28 15.13 -1.63
N ASP A 302 1.77 16.33 -1.33
CA ASP A 302 1.54 16.80 0.03
C ASP A 302 0.25 16.21 0.60
N PHE A 303 0.29 15.65 1.82
CA PHE A 303 -0.89 15.08 2.46
C PHE A 303 -1.78 16.15 3.13
N ALA A 304 -1.21 17.25 3.61
CA ALA A 304 -1.97 18.28 4.33
C ALA A 304 -2.90 19.06 3.39
N SER A 305 -2.41 19.34 2.18
CA SER A 305 -3.20 19.91 1.08
C SER A 305 -2.93 19.12 -0.19
N PRO A 306 -3.78 18.16 -0.56
CA PRO A 306 -3.49 17.23 -1.64
C PRO A 306 -3.16 17.91 -2.97
N HIS A 307 -1.87 18.01 -3.31
CA HIS A 307 -1.36 18.51 -4.58
C HIS A 307 0.01 17.90 -4.86
N VAL A 308 0.42 17.89 -6.12
CA VAL A 308 1.77 17.47 -6.54
C VAL A 308 2.73 18.62 -6.32
N GLU A 309 3.69 18.46 -5.41
CA GLU A 309 4.71 19.48 -5.11
C GLU A 309 5.82 19.46 -6.15
N THR A 310 6.27 18.27 -6.52
CA THR A 310 7.38 18.08 -7.46
C THR A 310 7.30 16.72 -8.15
N ILE A 311 8.00 16.59 -9.27
CA ILE A 311 8.17 15.33 -9.99
C ILE A 311 9.66 15.14 -10.27
N TRP A 312 10.21 14.04 -9.78
CA TRP A 312 11.60 13.65 -10.03
C TRP A 312 11.67 12.70 -11.22
N PRO A 313 12.28 13.10 -12.35
CA PRO A 313 12.47 12.18 -13.47
C PRO A 313 13.52 11.12 -13.12
N ILE A 314 13.31 9.88 -13.59
CA ILE A 314 14.37 8.87 -13.53
C ILE A 314 15.37 9.17 -14.63
N PRO A 315 16.66 9.40 -14.32
CA PRO A 315 17.69 9.76 -15.33
C PRO A 315 17.78 8.73 -16.45
N GLY A 316 17.73 9.20 -17.71
CA GLY A 316 17.71 8.34 -18.91
C GLY A 316 16.39 7.60 -19.12
N GLY A 317 15.35 7.96 -18.40
CA GLY A 317 14.08 7.26 -18.29
C GLY A 317 14.21 5.99 -17.46
N GLY A 318 13.11 5.43 -17.03
CA GLY A 318 13.07 4.22 -16.19
C GLY A 318 11.65 3.73 -16.01
N SER A 319 11.50 2.66 -15.26
CA SER A 319 10.20 2.07 -14.96
C SER A 319 10.02 1.82 -13.46
N PRO A 320 10.08 2.91 -12.61
CA PRO A 320 9.90 2.74 -11.18
C PRO A 320 8.52 2.16 -10.89
N ASP A 321 8.50 1.17 -10.00
CA ASP A 321 7.34 0.33 -9.79
C ASP A 321 6.99 0.21 -8.31
N MET A 322 7.23 -0.92 -7.70
CA MET A 322 6.89 -1.21 -6.31
C MET A 322 8.11 -1.16 -5.39
N GLY A 323 7.91 -0.74 -4.15
CA GLY A 323 8.99 -0.65 -3.19
C GLY A 323 8.59 -0.19 -1.80
N ASN A 324 9.46 0.55 -1.14
CA ASN A 324 9.16 1.25 0.11
C ASN A 324 10.29 2.22 0.51
N VAL A 325 10.02 3.03 1.54
CA VAL A 325 10.97 3.98 2.13
C VAL A 325 11.80 3.28 3.21
N SER A 326 13.10 3.57 3.27
CA SER A 326 14.02 3.09 4.33
C SER A 326 13.54 3.50 5.74
N ALA A 327 14.04 2.81 6.77
CA ALA A 327 13.65 3.07 8.16
C ALA A 327 13.98 4.50 8.63
N ASP A 328 15.10 5.05 8.14
CA ASP A 328 15.54 6.43 8.43
C ASP A 328 14.81 7.49 7.58
N GLY A 329 13.96 7.09 6.65
CA GLY A 329 13.21 7.97 5.77
C GLY A 329 14.01 8.57 4.60
N ARG A 330 15.29 8.26 4.46
CA ARG A 330 16.19 8.95 3.52
C ARG A 330 16.23 8.36 2.11
N THR A 331 15.84 7.11 1.96
CA THR A 331 15.90 6.42 0.66
C THR A 331 14.58 5.80 0.31
N LEU A 332 14.01 6.17 -0.82
CA LEU A 332 12.91 5.47 -1.46
C LEU A 332 13.50 4.39 -2.38
N TRP A 333 13.22 3.14 -2.08
CA TRP A 333 13.64 1.98 -2.86
C TRP A 333 12.50 1.55 -3.77
N LEU A 334 12.72 1.52 -5.08
CA LEU A 334 11.74 1.09 -6.07
C LEU A 334 12.34 0.07 -7.03
N SER A 335 11.62 -0.98 -7.34
CA SER A 335 11.98 -1.86 -8.45
C SER A 335 11.86 -1.10 -9.78
N GLY A 336 12.77 -1.36 -10.69
CA GLY A 336 12.74 -0.88 -12.08
C GLY A 336 12.22 -1.98 -12.99
N ARG A 337 10.88 -2.09 -13.10
CA ARG A 337 10.14 -3.23 -13.66
C ARG A 337 10.69 -3.75 -15.00
N PHE A 338 11.01 -2.84 -15.92
CA PHE A 338 11.46 -3.17 -17.27
C PHE A 338 12.93 -2.83 -17.51
N ASP A 339 13.67 -2.54 -16.46
CA ASP A 339 15.08 -2.13 -16.53
C ASP A 339 16.02 -3.10 -15.80
N ASP A 340 15.47 -4.14 -15.15
CA ASP A 340 16.20 -5.15 -14.38
C ASP A 340 17.13 -4.54 -13.31
N VAL A 341 16.66 -3.46 -12.67
CA VAL A 341 17.37 -2.75 -11.61
C VAL A 341 16.47 -2.46 -10.41
N VAL A 342 17.06 -2.08 -9.31
CA VAL A 342 16.41 -1.36 -8.22
C VAL A 342 16.90 0.07 -8.23
N TYR A 343 16.01 1.04 -8.09
CA TYR A 343 16.32 2.44 -7.86
C TYR A 343 16.36 2.71 -6.37
N ALA A 344 17.47 3.29 -5.89
CA ALA A 344 17.58 3.90 -4.58
C ALA A 344 17.56 5.42 -4.79
N ILE A 345 16.49 6.06 -4.36
CA ILE A 345 16.17 7.46 -4.62
C ILE A 345 16.29 8.24 -3.31
N ASP A 346 17.12 9.26 -3.29
CA ASP A 346 17.24 10.17 -2.14
C ASP A 346 15.96 10.97 -1.98
N THR A 347 15.32 10.86 -0.82
CA THR A 347 14.01 11.49 -0.56
C THR A 347 14.08 13.00 -0.38
N ALA A 348 15.26 13.57 -0.19
CA ALA A 348 15.43 15.02 -0.05
C ALA A 348 15.54 15.75 -1.40
N ASN A 349 16.06 15.07 -2.44
CA ASN A 349 16.39 15.73 -3.70
C ASN A 349 16.09 14.92 -4.97
N GLY A 350 15.61 13.67 -4.84
CA GLY A 350 15.28 12.80 -5.96
C GLY A 350 16.48 12.21 -6.71
N GLN A 351 17.71 12.31 -6.19
CA GLN A 351 18.87 11.68 -6.82
C GLN A 351 18.74 10.16 -6.83
N VAL A 352 19.09 9.53 -7.96
CA VAL A 352 18.87 8.12 -8.22
C VAL A 352 20.19 7.36 -8.34
N LYS A 353 20.31 6.27 -7.56
CA LYS A 353 21.30 5.21 -7.78
C LYS A 353 20.58 3.99 -8.34
N ARG A 354 21.26 3.24 -9.22
CA ARG A 354 20.75 1.99 -9.80
C ARG A 354 21.54 0.80 -9.29
N VAL A 355 20.86 -0.25 -8.89
CA VAL A 355 21.44 -1.53 -8.47
C VAL A 355 20.93 -2.61 -9.41
N PRO A 356 21.76 -3.25 -10.24
CA PRO A 356 21.35 -4.35 -11.10
C PRO A 356 20.85 -5.55 -10.29
N VAL A 357 19.74 -6.17 -10.73
CA VAL A 357 19.12 -7.34 -10.11
C VAL A 357 18.66 -8.35 -11.16
N GLY A 358 17.81 -9.30 -10.81
CA GLY A 358 17.24 -10.26 -11.74
C GLY A 358 16.22 -9.66 -12.70
N HIS A 359 15.59 -10.51 -13.53
CA HIS A 359 14.69 -10.06 -14.59
C HIS A 359 13.28 -9.74 -14.09
N GLU A 360 12.80 -8.56 -14.45
CA GLU A 360 11.47 -8.03 -14.14
C GLU A 360 11.20 -7.98 -12.62
N PRO A 361 11.98 -7.17 -11.85
CA PRO A 361 11.75 -6.99 -10.42
C PRO A 361 10.41 -6.31 -10.15
N HIS A 362 9.76 -6.64 -8.99
CA HIS A 362 8.47 -6.08 -8.64
C HIS A 362 8.40 -5.69 -7.14
N GLY A 363 7.46 -6.21 -6.39
CA GLY A 363 7.14 -5.81 -5.03
C GLY A 363 8.24 -6.08 -4.00
N LEU A 364 9.31 -5.29 -4.02
CA LEU A 364 10.42 -5.42 -3.08
C LEU A 364 10.03 -5.01 -1.65
N ALA A 365 10.68 -5.60 -0.67
CA ALA A 365 10.56 -5.22 0.73
C ALA A 365 11.88 -4.63 1.24
N VAL A 366 11.82 -3.44 1.83
CA VAL A 366 12.90 -2.87 2.65
C VAL A 366 12.70 -3.37 4.07
N TRP A 367 13.69 -3.96 4.70
CA TRP A 367 13.54 -4.56 6.01
C TRP A 367 14.76 -4.31 6.90
N PRO A 368 14.61 -4.10 8.25
CA PRO A 368 13.35 -3.91 8.95
C PRO A 368 12.70 -2.55 8.65
N GLN A 369 11.38 -2.46 8.88
CA GLN A 369 10.61 -1.23 8.71
C GLN A 369 10.05 -0.74 10.04
N PRO A 370 9.92 0.59 10.23
CA PRO A 370 9.20 1.18 11.36
C PRO A 370 7.74 0.75 11.38
N GLY A 371 7.20 0.58 12.58
CA GLY A 371 5.81 0.18 12.83
C GLY A 371 5.71 -0.97 13.82
N ARG A 372 4.56 -1.10 14.46
CA ARG A 372 4.28 -2.12 15.49
C ARG A 372 3.87 -3.46 14.90
N TYR A 373 3.19 -3.44 13.76
CA TYR A 373 2.73 -4.63 13.02
C TYR A 373 2.57 -4.30 11.53
N SER A 374 2.55 -5.34 10.72
CA SER A 374 2.39 -5.23 9.27
C SER A 374 0.95 -5.53 8.86
N LEU A 375 0.41 -4.72 7.95
CA LEU A 375 -0.83 -5.02 7.22
C LEU A 375 -0.56 -5.75 5.90
N GLY A 376 0.70 -6.04 5.62
CA GLY A 376 1.10 -6.79 4.43
C GLY A 376 1.59 -5.92 3.27
N HIS A 377 1.40 -6.39 2.06
CA HIS A 377 1.96 -5.83 0.83
C HIS A 377 3.49 -5.65 0.94
N THR A 378 4.09 -4.61 0.43
CA THR A 378 5.54 -4.34 0.55
C THR A 378 5.95 -3.76 1.92
N GLY A 379 5.12 -3.92 2.93
CA GLY A 379 5.32 -3.40 4.29
C GLY A 379 4.45 -2.18 4.57
N ASN A 380 3.13 -2.35 4.45
CA ASN A 380 2.16 -1.39 4.94
C ASN A 380 2.10 -1.52 6.47
N MET A 381 2.87 -0.67 7.17
CA MET A 381 3.07 -0.75 8.62
C MET A 381 2.13 0.19 9.39
N ARG A 382 1.79 -0.21 10.63
CA ARG A 382 1.02 0.63 11.56
C ARG A 382 1.69 0.70 12.91
#